data_52b3d4986978a35c3a76209ae0a9f4e4
#
_entry.id   52b3d4986978a35c3a76209ae0a9f4e4
#
_cell.length_a   1.000
_cell.length_b   1.000
_cell.length_c   1.000
_cell.angle_alpha   90.00
_cell.angle_beta   90.00
_cell.angle_gamma   90.00
#
_symmetry.space_group_name_H-M   'P 1'
#
loop_
_entity.id
_entity.type
_entity.pdbx_description
1 polymer ?
#
loop_
_entity_poly.entity_id
_entity_poly.type
_entity_poly.pdbx_seq_one_letter_code
_entity_poly.pdbx_strand_id
1 'polypeptide(L)'
;MNFAWAKRPSIAAAMAATALLALSACSRPSGAPEDLAKNAAEAAAFMKQNASEEGVQTLPSGLQYKVVASGPAGGVSPDRNDLVRVDYEGTLTDGTVFDSSFKRGAPAVFSPEGVVPGWTEALQLMKPGDEWILFLPPELGYGEMGGPPMIPGNAVLVFRLKLLDVAPVPGGGRGVGSAAV
;
A
#
# COMPACT_ATOMS: atom_id res chain seq x y z
N MET A 1 24.14 -83.48 -32.36
CA MET A 1 23.47 -83.36 -33.65
C MET A 1 22.28 -82.45 -33.48
N ASN A 2 22.03 -81.61 -34.37
CA ASN A 2 20.93 -80.63 -34.54
C ASN A 2 21.06 -79.29 -33.89
N PHE A 3 21.49 -78.39 -34.76
CA PHE A 3 21.42 -76.97 -34.62
C PHE A 3 19.97 -76.46 -34.69
N ALA A 4 19.57 -75.58 -33.75
CA ALA A 4 18.35 -74.76 -33.89
C ALA A 4 18.75 -73.29 -33.85
N TRP A 5 18.52 -72.62 -34.95
CA TRP A 5 18.84 -71.21 -35.20
C TRP A 5 17.70 -70.35 -34.64
N ALA A 6 17.96 -69.64 -33.54
CA ALA A 6 17.01 -68.70 -32.93
C ALA A 6 17.14 -67.32 -33.60
N LYS A 7 16.07 -66.89 -34.25
CA LYS A 7 15.90 -65.57 -34.84
C LYS A 7 15.89 -64.46 -33.75
N ARG A 8 16.70 -63.48 -33.93
CA ARG A 8 16.69 -62.26 -33.11
C ARG A 8 15.54 -61.35 -33.56
N PRO A 9 14.68 -60.80 -32.63
CA PRO A 9 13.81 -59.71 -32.99
C PRO A 9 14.52 -58.38 -32.94
N SER A 10 14.33 -57.59 -33.99
CA SER A 10 14.79 -56.20 -34.11
C SER A 10 14.06 -55.30 -33.10
N ILE A 11 14.80 -54.68 -32.25
CA ILE A 11 14.27 -53.65 -31.34
C ILE A 11 14.19 -52.35 -32.15
N ALA A 12 12.96 -51.98 -32.51
CA ALA A 12 12.66 -50.66 -33.04
C ALA A 12 12.82 -49.62 -31.90
N ALA A 13 13.81 -48.74 -32.08
CA ALA A 13 14.02 -47.61 -31.18
C ALA A 13 12.88 -46.61 -31.36
N ALA A 14 11.98 -46.54 -30.38
CA ALA A 14 11.02 -45.46 -30.26
C ALA A 14 11.74 -44.24 -29.68
N MET A 15 12.06 -43.27 -30.54
CA MET A 15 12.46 -41.93 -30.07
C MET A 15 11.25 -41.25 -29.48
N ALA A 16 11.20 -41.19 -28.15
CA ALA A 16 10.30 -40.26 -27.41
C ALA A 16 10.90 -38.85 -27.51
N ALA A 17 10.32 -38.03 -28.38
CA ALA A 17 10.58 -36.61 -28.43
C ALA A 17 9.97 -35.97 -27.18
N THR A 18 10.78 -35.76 -26.15
CA THR A 18 10.41 -34.88 -25.01
C THR A 18 10.44 -33.44 -25.51
N ALA A 19 9.26 -32.90 -25.81
CA ALA A 19 9.09 -31.48 -26.04
C ALA A 19 9.29 -30.77 -24.70
N LEU A 20 10.48 -30.15 -24.51
CA LEU A 20 10.67 -29.15 -23.47
C LEU A 20 9.78 -27.94 -23.83
N LEU A 21 8.64 -27.80 -23.18
CA LEU A 21 7.98 -26.52 -23.10
C LEU A 21 8.88 -25.60 -22.25
N ALA A 22 9.70 -24.80 -22.92
CA ALA A 22 10.31 -23.63 -22.31
C ALA A 22 9.15 -22.69 -21.95
N LEU A 23 8.77 -22.64 -20.66
CA LEU A 23 7.97 -21.54 -20.13
C LEU A 23 8.83 -20.30 -20.24
N SER A 24 8.68 -19.57 -21.35
CA SER A 24 9.09 -18.17 -21.42
C SER A 24 8.27 -17.42 -20.37
N ALA A 25 8.86 -17.18 -19.21
CA ALA A 25 8.39 -16.18 -18.28
C ALA A 25 8.60 -14.82 -18.95
N CYS A 26 7.72 -14.46 -19.87
CA CYS A 26 7.60 -13.09 -20.33
C CYS A 26 7.19 -12.28 -19.09
N SER A 27 8.09 -11.42 -18.63
CA SER A 27 7.76 -10.38 -17.67
C SER A 27 6.60 -9.57 -18.25
N ARG A 28 5.37 -9.85 -17.79
CA ARG A 28 4.20 -9.07 -18.19
C ARG A 28 4.38 -7.65 -17.64
N PRO A 29 4.06 -6.62 -18.43
CA PRO A 29 4.05 -5.28 -17.89
C PRO A 29 3.07 -5.24 -16.72
N SER A 30 3.50 -4.73 -15.56
CA SER A 30 2.64 -4.47 -14.41
C SER A 30 1.49 -3.56 -14.86
N GLY A 31 0.24 -4.01 -14.70
CA GLY A 31 -0.96 -3.29 -15.15
C GLY A 31 -1.80 -4.02 -16.18
N ALA A 32 -1.52 -5.29 -16.48
CA ALA A 32 -2.45 -6.10 -17.24
C ALA A 32 -3.80 -6.23 -16.49
N PRO A 33 -4.95 -6.28 -17.20
CA PRO A 33 -6.28 -6.37 -16.53
C PRO A 33 -6.40 -7.52 -15.53
N GLU A 34 -5.73 -8.66 -15.79
CA GLU A 34 -5.68 -9.79 -14.89
C GLU A 34 -4.92 -9.46 -13.60
N ASP A 35 -3.82 -8.70 -13.68
CA ASP A 35 -3.06 -8.27 -12.51
C ASP A 35 -3.84 -7.26 -11.69
N LEU A 36 -4.57 -6.33 -12.33
CA LEU A 36 -5.41 -5.35 -11.64
C LEU A 36 -6.57 -6.02 -10.89
N ALA A 37 -7.23 -7.02 -11.49
CA ALA A 37 -8.30 -7.76 -10.84
C ALA A 37 -7.78 -8.59 -9.66
N LYS A 38 -6.62 -9.22 -9.82
CA LYS A 38 -5.95 -9.97 -8.75
C LYS A 38 -5.59 -9.05 -7.59
N ASN A 39 -4.94 -7.94 -7.87
CA ASN A 39 -4.53 -6.97 -6.84
C ASN A 39 -5.74 -6.40 -6.10
N ALA A 40 -6.84 -6.10 -6.80
CA ALA A 40 -8.08 -5.64 -6.17
C ALA A 40 -8.67 -6.69 -5.21
N ALA A 41 -8.66 -7.97 -5.60
CA ALA A 41 -9.12 -9.05 -4.73
C ALA A 41 -8.21 -9.23 -3.49
N GLU A 42 -6.90 -9.15 -3.67
CA GLU A 42 -5.92 -9.21 -2.59
C GLU A 42 -6.07 -8.01 -1.64
N ALA A 43 -6.28 -6.80 -2.17
CA ALA A 43 -6.56 -5.61 -1.39
C ALA A 43 -7.81 -5.75 -0.53
N ALA A 44 -8.92 -6.21 -1.12
CA ALA A 44 -10.16 -6.43 -0.39
C ALA A 44 -10.01 -7.48 0.72
N ALA A 45 -9.29 -8.57 0.45
CA ALA A 45 -9.00 -9.62 1.42
C ALA A 45 -8.15 -9.09 2.59
N PHE A 46 -7.09 -8.33 2.27
CA PHE A 46 -6.22 -7.72 3.28
C PHE A 46 -7.00 -6.76 4.17
N MET A 47 -7.75 -5.81 3.60
CA MET A 47 -8.52 -4.82 4.36
C MET A 47 -9.57 -5.48 5.26
N LYS A 48 -10.23 -6.55 4.77
CA LYS A 48 -11.18 -7.32 5.57
C LYS A 48 -10.52 -8.01 6.76
N GLN A 49 -9.37 -8.63 6.56
CA GLN A 49 -8.62 -9.29 7.64
C GLN A 49 -8.10 -8.25 8.64
N ASN A 50 -7.49 -7.17 8.16
CA ASN A 50 -6.87 -6.14 8.98
C ASN A 50 -7.90 -5.42 9.88
N ALA A 51 -9.15 -5.28 9.44
CA ALA A 51 -10.23 -4.73 10.26
C ALA A 51 -10.48 -5.51 11.57
N SER A 52 -10.05 -6.77 11.64
CA SER A 52 -10.19 -7.62 12.83
C SER A 52 -8.95 -7.61 13.73
N GLU A 53 -7.88 -6.94 13.31
CA GLU A 53 -6.64 -6.87 14.08
C GLU A 53 -6.79 -5.97 15.30
N GLU A 54 -6.14 -6.33 16.38
CA GLU A 54 -6.23 -5.61 17.65
C GLU A 54 -5.75 -4.15 17.51
N GLY A 55 -6.61 -3.22 17.92
CA GLY A 55 -6.32 -1.78 17.92
C GLY A 55 -6.52 -1.11 16.56
N VAL A 56 -6.92 -1.82 15.53
CA VAL A 56 -7.29 -1.25 14.24
C VAL A 56 -8.70 -0.67 14.31
N GLN A 57 -8.86 0.53 13.79
CA GLN A 57 -10.13 1.22 13.63
C GLN A 57 -10.39 1.45 12.14
N THR A 58 -11.66 1.33 11.74
CA THR A 58 -12.08 1.53 10.35
C THR A 58 -13.03 2.72 10.26
N LEU A 59 -12.72 3.66 9.37
CA LEU A 59 -13.57 4.81 9.08
C LEU A 59 -14.60 4.48 7.98
N PRO A 60 -15.69 5.26 7.86
CA PRO A 60 -16.70 5.05 6.82
C PRO A 60 -16.16 5.10 5.39
N SER A 61 -15.06 5.80 5.15
CA SER A 61 -14.35 5.85 3.87
C SER A 61 -13.65 4.55 3.49
N GLY A 62 -13.49 3.62 4.45
CA GLY A 62 -12.67 2.43 4.30
C GLY A 62 -11.23 2.60 4.76
N LEU A 63 -10.80 3.82 5.13
CA LEU A 63 -9.50 4.03 5.76
C LEU A 63 -9.44 3.24 7.07
N GLN A 64 -8.36 2.50 7.26
CA GLN A 64 -8.09 1.85 8.55
C GLN A 64 -6.84 2.47 9.18
N TYR A 65 -6.85 2.55 10.50
CA TYR A 65 -5.70 3.08 11.22
C TYR A 65 -5.53 2.43 12.59
N LYS A 66 -4.29 2.44 13.07
CA LYS A 66 -3.94 2.02 14.43
C LYS A 66 -3.12 3.12 15.09
N VAL A 67 -3.54 3.58 16.26
CA VAL A 67 -2.79 4.57 17.04
C VAL A 67 -1.60 3.88 17.71
N VAL A 68 -0.40 4.35 17.41
CA VAL A 68 0.86 3.88 18.00
C VAL A 68 1.24 4.75 19.19
N ALA A 69 1.12 6.06 19.02
CA ALA A 69 1.33 7.03 20.08
C ALA A 69 0.38 8.21 19.92
N SER A 70 -0.04 8.79 21.05
CA SER A 70 -0.87 9.97 21.06
C SER A 70 -0.08 11.19 21.54
N GLY A 71 -0.19 12.28 20.82
CA GLY A 71 0.37 13.56 21.21
C GLY A 71 -0.33 14.16 22.43
N PRO A 72 0.18 15.31 22.91
CA PRO A 72 -0.38 16.00 24.10
C PRO A 72 -1.87 16.30 23.94
N ALA A 73 -2.59 16.30 25.04
CA ALA A 73 -3.98 16.74 25.08
C ALA A 73 -4.06 18.23 24.65
N GLY A 74 -5.11 18.59 23.90
CA GLY A 74 -5.34 19.96 23.45
C GLY A 74 -4.58 20.35 22.17
N GLY A 75 -3.82 19.43 21.55
CA GLY A 75 -3.26 19.68 20.22
C GLY A 75 -4.38 19.89 19.19
N VAL A 76 -4.17 20.83 18.27
CA VAL A 76 -5.13 21.16 17.21
C VAL A 76 -4.79 20.37 15.96
N SER A 77 -5.79 19.65 15.42
CA SER A 77 -5.67 18.94 14.16
C SER A 77 -5.56 19.94 12.99
N PRO A 78 -4.78 19.64 11.96
CA PRO A 78 -4.70 20.50 10.79
C PRO A 78 -6.03 20.51 10.02
N ASP A 79 -6.33 21.60 9.36
CA ASP A 79 -7.34 21.62 8.32
C ASP A 79 -6.71 21.33 6.94
N ARG A 80 -7.53 21.37 5.88
CA ARG A 80 -7.11 20.88 4.56
C ARG A 80 -5.99 21.69 3.92
N ASN A 81 -5.89 22.97 4.21
CA ASN A 81 -4.92 23.89 3.59
C ASN A 81 -3.74 24.23 4.51
N ASP A 82 -3.73 23.75 5.75
CA ASP A 82 -2.59 23.94 6.64
C ASP A 82 -1.31 23.26 6.07
N LEU A 83 -0.17 23.66 6.58
CA LEU A 83 1.06 22.92 6.33
C LEU A 83 1.33 21.98 7.51
N VAL A 84 1.62 20.74 7.20
CA VAL A 84 1.99 19.72 8.19
C VAL A 84 3.42 19.29 7.98
N ARG A 85 4.18 19.17 9.07
CA ARG A 85 5.50 18.55 9.08
C ARG A 85 5.39 17.15 9.66
N VAL A 86 5.84 16.16 8.89
CA VAL A 86 5.67 14.77 9.21
C VAL A 86 6.92 13.95 9.01
N ASP A 87 7.09 12.90 9.83
CA ASP A 87 7.92 11.76 9.48
C ASP A 87 7.04 10.61 9.04
N TYR A 88 7.47 9.89 8.02
CA TYR A 88 6.70 8.76 7.50
C TYR A 88 7.56 7.71 6.80
N GLU A 89 7.00 6.51 6.74
CA GLU A 89 7.47 5.44 5.88
C GLU A 89 6.26 4.78 5.22
N GLY A 90 6.29 4.70 3.89
CA GLY A 90 5.26 4.04 3.08
C GLY A 90 5.76 2.68 2.59
N THR A 91 4.97 1.65 2.81
CA THR A 91 5.24 0.28 2.39
C THR A 91 4.04 -0.32 1.68
N LEU A 92 4.31 -1.32 0.85
CA LEU A 92 3.30 -2.26 0.39
C LEU A 92 3.00 -3.29 1.50
N THR A 93 1.98 -4.11 1.30
CA THR A 93 1.58 -5.15 2.27
C THR A 93 2.61 -6.25 2.46
N ASP A 94 3.53 -6.43 1.51
CA ASP A 94 4.67 -7.35 1.60
C ASP A 94 5.89 -6.75 2.33
N GLY A 95 5.79 -5.50 2.80
CA GLY A 95 6.86 -4.78 3.48
C GLY A 95 7.82 -4.04 2.54
N THR A 96 7.61 -4.06 1.23
CA THR A 96 8.42 -3.29 0.28
C THR A 96 8.26 -1.79 0.54
N VAL A 97 9.34 -1.12 0.95
CA VAL A 97 9.34 0.33 1.19
C VAL A 97 9.44 1.07 -0.13
N PHE A 98 8.43 1.88 -0.45
CA PHE A 98 8.43 2.69 -1.67
C PHE A 98 8.79 4.16 -1.42
N ASP A 99 8.56 4.67 -0.19
CA ASP A 99 8.97 6.03 0.19
C ASP A 99 9.20 6.14 1.72
N SER A 100 10.16 6.98 2.15
CA SER A 100 10.48 7.15 3.57
C SER A 100 11.20 8.46 3.82
N SER A 101 10.66 9.31 4.70
CA SER A 101 11.34 10.50 5.21
C SER A 101 12.55 10.12 6.07
N PHE A 102 12.48 9.02 6.79
CA PHE A 102 13.57 8.50 7.61
C PHE A 102 14.79 8.16 6.75
N LYS A 103 14.60 7.53 5.58
CA LYS A 103 15.70 7.25 4.64
C LYS A 103 16.31 8.50 4.04
N ARG A 104 15.53 9.56 3.88
CA ARG A 104 16.02 10.88 3.42
C ARG A 104 16.73 11.67 4.54
N GLY A 105 16.57 11.26 5.79
CA GLY A 105 17.18 11.93 6.95
C GLY A 105 16.55 13.28 7.31
N ALA A 106 15.37 13.58 6.80
CA ALA A 106 14.66 14.83 7.07
C ALA A 106 13.13 14.65 6.99
N PRO A 107 12.36 15.25 7.92
CA PRO A 107 10.92 15.34 7.82
C PRO A 107 10.46 16.00 6.52
N ALA A 108 9.29 15.62 6.06
CA ALA A 108 8.64 16.23 4.91
C ALA A 108 7.59 17.26 5.34
N VAL A 109 7.32 18.22 4.46
CA VAL A 109 6.26 19.22 4.65
C VAL A 109 5.25 19.07 3.51
N PHE A 110 3.97 18.92 3.88
CA PHE A 110 2.86 18.78 2.94
C PHE A 110 1.69 19.67 3.35
N SER A 111 0.77 19.91 2.40
CA SER A 111 -0.60 20.33 2.71
C SER A 111 -1.50 19.11 2.64
N PRO A 112 -2.45 18.89 3.58
CA PRO A 112 -3.38 17.77 3.52
C PRO A 112 -4.20 17.70 2.23
N GLU A 113 -4.42 18.79 1.53
CA GLU A 113 -5.12 18.79 0.23
C GLU A 113 -4.24 18.33 -0.95
N GLY A 114 -2.91 18.30 -0.76
CA GLY A 114 -1.93 17.92 -1.80
C GLY A 114 -1.44 16.49 -1.74
N VAL A 115 -1.99 15.67 -0.83
CA VAL A 115 -1.60 14.27 -0.65
C VAL A 115 -2.73 13.31 -1.01
N VAL A 116 -2.47 12.00 -0.97
CA VAL A 116 -3.48 10.98 -1.25
C VAL A 116 -4.68 11.09 -0.30
N PRO A 117 -5.91 10.76 -0.75
CA PRO A 117 -7.14 10.97 0.03
C PRO A 117 -7.10 10.39 1.45
N GLY A 118 -6.51 9.20 1.63
CA GLY A 118 -6.38 8.59 2.96
C GLY A 118 -5.52 9.41 3.92
N TRP A 119 -4.48 10.08 3.44
CA TRP A 119 -3.70 11.00 4.27
C TRP A 119 -4.45 12.28 4.57
N THR A 120 -5.18 12.82 3.59
CA THR A 120 -6.04 13.99 3.80
C THR A 120 -7.03 13.77 4.94
N GLU A 121 -7.65 12.59 4.97
CA GLU A 121 -8.61 12.22 6.03
C GLU A 121 -7.89 11.98 7.36
N ALA A 122 -6.82 11.18 7.38
CA ALA A 122 -6.09 10.85 8.61
C ALA A 122 -5.50 12.09 9.30
N LEU A 123 -4.84 12.98 8.54
CA LEU A 123 -4.19 14.16 9.09
C LEU A 123 -5.18 15.09 9.79
N GLN A 124 -6.41 15.21 9.29
CA GLN A 124 -7.45 16.03 9.94
C GLN A 124 -7.97 15.43 11.26
N LEU A 125 -7.66 14.16 11.53
CA LEU A 125 -7.99 13.50 12.80
C LEU A 125 -6.81 13.46 13.77
N MET A 126 -5.58 13.56 13.24
CA MET A 126 -4.34 13.56 14.01
C MET A 126 -4.06 14.94 14.60
N LYS A 127 -3.25 14.98 15.66
CA LYS A 127 -2.69 16.20 16.24
C LYS A 127 -1.17 16.07 16.39
N PRO A 128 -0.43 17.18 16.52
CA PRO A 128 1.01 17.13 16.73
C PRO A 128 1.41 16.18 17.86
N GLY A 129 2.37 15.31 17.58
CA GLY A 129 2.84 14.26 18.46
C GLY A 129 2.15 12.89 18.25
N ASP A 130 1.05 12.82 17.51
CA ASP A 130 0.44 11.54 17.15
C ASP A 130 1.33 10.76 16.17
N GLU A 131 1.35 9.45 16.36
CA GLU A 131 1.98 8.50 15.46
C GLU A 131 0.98 7.37 15.20
N TRP A 132 0.63 7.19 13.93
CA TRP A 132 -0.37 6.21 13.50
C TRP A 132 0.22 5.29 12.43
N ILE A 133 -0.32 4.08 12.36
CA ILE A 133 -0.20 3.22 11.18
C ILE A 133 -1.51 3.35 10.42
N LEU A 134 -1.41 3.74 9.15
CA LEU A 134 -2.54 3.88 8.24
C LEU A 134 -2.52 2.72 7.25
N PHE A 135 -3.69 2.18 6.94
CA PHE A 135 -3.89 1.20 5.89
C PHE A 135 -4.90 1.79 4.90
N LEU A 136 -4.41 2.15 3.74
CA LEU A 136 -5.20 2.81 2.71
C LEU A 136 -5.65 1.76 1.68
N PRO A 137 -6.96 1.55 1.51
CA PRO A 137 -7.44 0.80 0.36
C PRO A 137 -7.09 1.55 -0.93
N PRO A 138 -7.07 0.88 -2.09
CA PRO A 138 -6.62 1.49 -3.35
C PRO A 138 -7.26 2.85 -3.67
N GLU A 139 -8.54 3.01 -3.40
CA GLU A 139 -9.32 4.21 -3.69
C GLU A 139 -8.88 5.44 -2.89
N LEU A 140 -8.27 5.21 -1.73
CA LEU A 140 -7.70 6.25 -0.87
C LEU A 140 -6.19 6.44 -1.07
N GLY A 141 -5.60 5.68 -1.98
CA GLY A 141 -4.20 5.74 -2.39
C GLY A 141 -4.02 6.14 -3.86
N TYR A 142 -3.38 5.28 -4.64
CA TYR A 142 -3.07 5.51 -6.06
C TYR A 142 -4.03 4.79 -7.03
N GLY A 143 -5.07 4.11 -6.54
CA GLY A 143 -6.09 3.45 -7.35
C GLY A 143 -5.55 2.40 -8.31
N GLU A 144 -6.27 2.21 -9.43
CA GLU A 144 -5.88 1.28 -10.48
C GLU A 144 -4.59 1.66 -11.20
N MET A 145 -4.26 2.94 -11.25
CA MET A 145 -3.05 3.41 -11.92
C MET A 145 -1.78 3.08 -11.16
N GLY A 146 -1.86 2.96 -9.82
CA GLY A 146 -0.69 2.78 -8.99
C GLY A 146 0.28 3.97 -9.04
N GLY A 147 1.53 3.72 -8.65
CA GLY A 147 2.66 4.66 -8.73
C GLY A 147 3.89 3.95 -9.30
N PRO A 148 3.95 3.72 -10.62
CA PRO A 148 5.09 3.02 -11.24
C PRO A 148 6.41 3.73 -10.96
N PRO A 149 7.54 3.00 -10.85
CA PRO A 149 7.64 1.53 -10.97
C PRO A 149 7.37 0.77 -9.66
N MET A 150 7.17 1.45 -8.54
CA MET A 150 7.20 0.85 -7.20
C MET A 150 5.84 0.37 -6.69
N ILE A 151 4.76 1.05 -7.07
CA ILE A 151 3.43 0.80 -6.52
C ILE A 151 2.54 0.20 -7.62
N PRO A 152 2.15 -1.08 -7.50
CA PRO A 152 1.22 -1.70 -8.43
C PRO A 152 -0.16 -1.02 -8.41
N GLY A 153 -0.91 -1.15 -9.51
CA GLY A 153 -2.32 -0.77 -9.51
C GLY A 153 -3.13 -1.61 -8.53
N ASN A 154 -4.10 -1.00 -7.89
CA ASN A 154 -4.95 -1.58 -6.84
C ASN A 154 -4.18 -2.09 -5.60
N ALA A 155 -3.00 -1.52 -5.30
CA ALA A 155 -2.26 -1.86 -4.10
C ALA A 155 -2.86 -1.19 -2.86
N VAL A 156 -2.90 -1.94 -1.75
CA VAL A 156 -3.07 -1.36 -0.41
C VAL A 156 -1.75 -0.71 -0.01
N LEU A 157 -1.83 0.49 0.54
CA LEU A 157 -0.67 1.20 1.07
C LEU A 157 -0.68 1.19 2.59
N VAL A 158 0.46 0.92 3.18
CA VAL A 158 0.64 0.96 4.62
C VAL A 158 1.61 2.10 4.94
N PHE A 159 1.18 3.05 5.77
CA PHE A 159 2.03 4.15 6.19
C PHE A 159 2.18 4.16 7.70
N ARG A 160 3.42 4.20 8.16
CA ARG A 160 3.73 4.72 9.49
C ARG A 160 3.85 6.23 9.36
N LEU A 161 2.99 6.98 10.01
CA LEU A 161 2.88 8.43 9.90
C LEU A 161 2.97 9.07 11.27
N LYS A 162 3.90 9.98 11.45
CA LYS A 162 4.06 10.78 12.66
C LYS A 162 3.88 12.25 12.33
N LEU A 163 2.87 12.88 12.91
CA LEU A 163 2.64 14.31 12.79
C LEU A 163 3.51 15.06 13.80
N LEU A 164 4.46 15.82 13.30
CA LEU A 164 5.42 16.55 14.13
C LEU A 164 4.91 17.94 14.49
N ASP A 165 4.33 18.63 13.50
CA ASP A 165 3.96 20.05 13.65
C ASP A 165 2.89 20.44 12.63
N VAL A 166 2.14 21.50 12.94
CA VAL A 166 1.11 22.09 12.08
C VAL A 166 1.35 23.59 12.01
N ALA A 167 1.50 24.12 10.81
CA ALA A 167 1.54 25.54 10.56
C ALA A 167 0.23 26.00 9.91
N PRO A 168 -0.64 26.69 10.66
CA PRO A 168 -1.90 27.19 10.15
C PRO A 168 -1.72 28.14 8.98
N VAL A 169 -2.50 27.95 7.92
CA VAL A 169 -2.56 28.85 6.76
C VAL A 169 -3.88 29.61 6.78
N PRO A 170 -3.87 30.95 6.72
CA PRO A 170 -5.10 31.74 6.69
C PRO A 170 -5.99 31.37 5.50
N GLY A 171 -7.31 31.27 5.72
CA GLY A 171 -8.28 30.96 4.67
C GLY A 171 -8.75 29.50 4.64
N GLY A 172 -8.18 28.61 5.44
CA GLY A 172 -8.75 27.28 5.72
C GLY A 172 -10.04 27.39 6.52
N GLY A 173 -10.91 26.41 6.34
CA GLY A 173 -12.25 26.41 6.94
C GLY A 173 -12.34 26.24 8.44
N ARG A 174 -11.31 26.57 9.20
CA ARG A 174 -11.51 26.80 10.64
C ARG A 174 -12.45 28.00 10.77
N GLY A 175 -13.72 27.69 10.89
CA GLY A 175 -14.68 28.69 11.33
C GLY A 175 -14.02 29.44 12.48
N VAL A 176 -13.92 30.77 12.37
CA VAL A 176 -13.53 31.66 13.47
C VAL A 176 -14.41 31.27 14.67
N GLY A 177 -13.90 30.27 15.40
CA GLY A 177 -14.52 29.84 16.63
C GLY A 177 -14.60 31.05 17.50
N SER A 178 -15.81 31.53 17.65
CA SER A 178 -16.27 32.51 18.61
C SER A 178 -15.27 32.63 19.77
N ALA A 179 -14.45 33.67 19.75
CA ALA A 179 -13.86 34.18 20.97
C ALA A 179 -15.06 34.58 21.84
N ALA A 180 -15.43 33.72 22.77
CA ALA A 180 -16.39 34.04 23.80
C ALA A 180 -15.79 35.20 24.58
N VAL A 181 -16.47 36.32 24.53
CA VAL A 181 -16.34 37.46 25.45
C VAL A 181 -16.68 37.03 26.86
#